data_7cc8d3ca22844e717010a7b5f4a8f03d
#
_entry.id   7cc8d3ca22844e717010a7b5f4a8f03d
#
_cell.length_a   1.000
_cell.length_b   1.000
_cell.length_c   1.000
_cell.angle_alpha   90.00
_cell.angle_beta   90.00
_cell.angle_gamma   90.00
#
_symmetry.space_group_name_H-M   'P 1'
#
loop_
_entity.id
_entity.type
_entity.pdbx_description
1 polymer ?
#
loop_
_entity_poly.entity_id
_entity_poly.type
_entity_poly.pdbx_seq_one_letter_code
_entity_poly.pdbx_strand_id
1 'polypeptide(L)'
;KLFTDKRKAEELIKKRQDFVNSVYMVGSSCLDLDYLNLDILKYIDIEELTPQVYVRSDRLYGACCNSAEYGDVSNCSADDLLADFLSKADAALEDGSRRAADLRFGHDTGLMPLMGLMGVNELAVQYNMVGAHEHWFTYDVVPMGSNFQMIFYRNKKGNVLVKMLYNEQE
;
A
#
# COMPACT_ATOMS: atom_id res chain seq x y z
N LYS A 1 18.85 -13.31 23.59
CA LYS A 1 18.02 -12.92 24.74
C LYS A 1 17.45 -11.54 24.42
N LEU A 2 16.18 -11.51 23.96
CA LEU A 2 15.50 -10.28 23.50
C LEU A 2 15.26 -9.27 24.64
N PHE A 3 15.15 -9.74 25.88
CA PHE A 3 14.89 -8.86 27.03
C PHE A 3 15.90 -9.06 28.14
N THR A 4 16.38 -7.97 28.68
CA THR A 4 17.21 -7.93 29.89
C THR A 4 16.39 -7.85 31.16
N ASP A 5 15.16 -7.32 31.08
CA ASP A 5 14.20 -7.21 32.19
C ASP A 5 13.08 -8.24 32.04
N LYS A 6 13.05 -9.21 32.96
CA LYS A 6 12.09 -10.31 32.98
C LYS A 6 10.64 -9.83 33.20
N ARG A 7 10.44 -8.78 34.02
CA ARG A 7 9.08 -8.24 34.31
C ARG A 7 8.50 -7.56 33.07
N LYS A 8 9.31 -6.78 32.35
CA LYS A 8 8.90 -6.20 31.08
C LYS A 8 8.55 -7.24 30.03
N ALA A 9 9.33 -8.30 29.98
CA ALA A 9 9.03 -9.44 29.08
C ALA A 9 7.66 -10.07 29.44
N GLU A 10 7.41 -10.36 30.71
CA GLU A 10 6.14 -10.95 31.17
C GLU A 10 4.94 -10.02 30.91
N GLU A 11 5.06 -8.70 31.06
CA GLU A 11 4.01 -7.73 30.73
C GLU A 11 3.70 -7.70 29.23
N LEU A 12 4.71 -7.69 28.39
CA LEU A 12 4.56 -7.70 26.93
C LEU A 12 3.95 -9.00 26.42
N ILE A 13 4.34 -10.15 26.99
CA ILE A 13 3.79 -11.45 26.63
C ILE A 13 2.31 -11.60 27.03
N LYS A 14 1.83 -10.89 28.05
CA LYS A 14 0.40 -10.82 28.38
C LYS A 14 -0.45 -10.25 27.25
N LYS A 15 0.12 -9.34 26.44
CA LYS A 15 -0.48 -8.80 25.21
C LYS A 15 0.14 -9.46 23.99
N ARG A 16 0.00 -10.77 23.89
CA ARG A 16 0.72 -11.61 22.91
C ARG A 16 0.62 -11.08 21.47
N GLN A 17 -0.57 -10.66 21.05
CA GLN A 17 -0.79 -10.16 19.69
C GLN A 17 -0.05 -8.84 19.42
N ASP A 18 -0.10 -7.90 20.37
CA ASP A 18 0.62 -6.62 20.24
C ASP A 18 2.13 -6.84 20.23
N PHE A 19 2.60 -7.81 21.01
CA PHE A 19 4.02 -8.17 21.03
C PHE A 19 4.48 -8.75 19.68
N VAL A 20 3.74 -9.72 19.12
CA VAL A 20 4.06 -10.31 17.82
C VAL A 20 4.04 -9.27 16.72
N ASN A 21 3.02 -8.40 16.68
CA ASN A 21 2.96 -7.31 15.72
C ASN A 21 4.15 -6.36 15.85
N SER A 22 4.56 -6.02 17.08
CA SER A 22 5.71 -5.14 17.31
C SER A 22 7.02 -5.77 16.85
N VAL A 23 7.20 -7.08 17.11
CA VAL A 23 8.39 -7.82 16.64
C VAL A 23 8.43 -7.87 15.12
N TYR A 24 7.29 -8.14 14.46
CA TYR A 24 7.17 -8.09 13.01
C TYR A 24 7.53 -6.71 12.45
N MET A 25 6.96 -5.64 13.01
CA MET A 25 7.21 -4.27 12.55
C MET A 25 8.69 -3.88 12.70
N VAL A 26 9.31 -4.22 13.82
CA VAL A 26 10.74 -3.96 14.03
C VAL A 26 11.59 -4.80 13.09
N GLY A 27 11.27 -6.08 12.91
CA GLY A 27 11.98 -6.98 12.01
C GLY A 27 11.93 -6.50 10.55
N SER A 28 10.76 -6.09 10.07
CA SER A 28 10.60 -5.55 8.70
C SER A 28 11.33 -4.23 8.51
N SER A 29 11.40 -3.37 9.54
CA SER A 29 12.13 -2.10 9.47
C SER A 29 13.66 -2.26 9.52
N CYS A 30 14.17 -3.39 10.00
CA CYS A 30 15.62 -3.61 10.09
C CYS A 30 16.29 -3.71 8.71
N LEU A 31 15.54 -4.04 7.66
CA LEU A 31 16.05 -4.04 6.28
C LEU A 31 16.48 -2.64 5.82
N ASP A 32 15.87 -1.60 6.38
CA ASP A 32 16.17 -0.20 6.06
C ASP A 32 17.25 0.40 6.99
N LEU A 33 17.74 -0.39 7.96
CA LEU A 33 18.62 0.06 9.03
C LEU A 33 19.94 -0.72 9.07
N ASP A 34 20.45 -1.09 7.91
CA ASP A 34 21.69 -1.88 7.75
C ASP A 34 22.88 -1.32 8.55
N TYR A 35 22.96 0.00 8.66
CA TYR A 35 24.02 0.68 9.41
C TYR A 35 24.01 0.37 10.91
N LEU A 36 22.90 -0.12 11.46
CA LEU A 36 22.81 -0.54 12.86
C LEU A 36 23.32 -1.95 13.11
N ASN A 37 23.57 -2.72 12.04
CA ASN A 37 23.99 -4.12 12.08
C ASN A 37 23.13 -4.97 13.04
N LEU A 38 21.81 -4.75 12.99
CA LEU A 38 20.80 -5.45 13.80
C LEU A 38 20.23 -6.62 13.01
N ASP A 39 20.53 -7.84 13.44
CA ASP A 39 19.89 -9.05 12.93
C ASP A 39 18.80 -9.51 13.90
N ILE A 40 17.61 -8.96 13.75
CA ILE A 40 16.43 -9.34 14.54
C ILE A 40 15.78 -10.60 13.99
N LEU A 41 15.90 -10.87 12.69
CA LEU A 41 15.29 -12.03 12.04
C LEU A 41 15.78 -13.35 12.64
N LYS A 42 16.99 -13.40 13.15
CA LYS A 42 17.51 -14.59 13.86
C LYS A 42 16.74 -14.97 15.14
N TYR A 43 15.91 -14.07 15.66
CA TYR A 43 15.08 -14.30 16.86
C TYR A 43 13.62 -14.57 16.50
N ILE A 44 13.27 -14.57 15.21
CA ILE A 44 11.93 -14.76 14.70
C ILE A 44 11.88 -16.15 14.05
N ASP A 45 10.97 -16.97 14.52
CA ASP A 45 10.60 -18.18 13.80
C ASP A 45 9.63 -17.79 12.67
N ILE A 46 10.07 -17.97 11.43
CA ILE A 46 9.29 -17.61 10.24
C ILE A 46 8.02 -18.46 10.17
N GLU A 47 8.06 -19.72 10.57
CA GLU A 47 6.88 -20.59 10.56
C GLU A 47 5.81 -20.10 11.55
N GLU A 48 6.24 -19.60 12.72
CA GLU A 48 5.32 -18.99 13.70
C GLU A 48 4.78 -17.62 13.23
N LEU A 49 5.54 -16.86 12.44
CA LEU A 49 5.17 -15.54 11.97
C LEU A 49 4.23 -15.58 10.75
N THR A 50 4.41 -16.56 9.88
CA THR A 50 3.68 -16.66 8.59
C THR A 50 2.15 -16.55 8.73
N PRO A 51 1.48 -17.26 9.66
CA PRO A 51 0.04 -17.11 9.85
C PRO A 51 -0.40 -15.70 10.21
N GLN A 52 0.44 -14.96 10.93
CA GLN A 52 0.16 -13.55 11.29
C GLN A 52 0.23 -12.64 10.07
N VAL A 53 1.18 -12.89 9.20
CA VAL A 53 1.32 -12.17 7.92
C VAL A 53 0.11 -12.41 7.04
N TYR A 54 -0.37 -13.66 6.95
CA TYR A 54 -1.57 -14.00 6.17
C TYR A 54 -2.82 -13.32 6.69
N VAL A 55 -3.09 -13.41 7.99
CA VAL A 55 -4.24 -12.71 8.61
C VAL A 55 -4.16 -11.20 8.41
N ARG A 56 -2.97 -10.62 8.50
CA ARG A 56 -2.76 -9.19 8.25
C ARG A 56 -3.05 -8.84 6.78
N SER A 57 -2.57 -9.66 5.85
CA SER A 57 -2.79 -9.48 4.41
C SER A 57 -4.28 -9.54 4.08
N ASP A 58 -4.99 -10.57 4.55
CA ASP A 58 -6.43 -10.73 4.35
C ASP A 58 -7.23 -9.52 4.86
N ARG A 59 -6.90 -9.08 6.08
CA ARG A 59 -7.58 -7.90 6.68
C ARG A 59 -7.30 -6.62 5.90
N LEU A 60 -6.09 -6.41 5.43
CA LEU A 60 -5.74 -5.23 4.65
C LEU A 60 -6.41 -5.26 3.29
N TYR A 61 -6.44 -6.43 2.66
CA TYR A 61 -7.16 -6.63 1.41
C TYR A 61 -8.66 -6.31 1.57
N GLY A 62 -9.31 -6.85 2.60
CA GLY A 62 -10.71 -6.60 2.87
C GLY A 62 -11.04 -5.14 3.18
N ALA A 63 -10.13 -4.43 3.85
CA ALA A 63 -10.35 -3.04 4.27
C ALA A 63 -10.04 -2.00 3.18
N CYS A 64 -9.11 -2.28 2.26
CA CYS A 64 -8.55 -1.27 1.37
C CYS A 64 -8.57 -1.67 -0.11
N CYS A 65 -9.01 -2.89 -0.45
CA CYS A 65 -8.98 -3.39 -1.81
C CYS A 65 -10.36 -3.82 -2.30
N ASN A 66 -10.39 -4.37 -3.50
CA ASN A 66 -11.60 -4.80 -4.19
C ASN A 66 -12.06 -6.19 -3.71
N SER A 67 -12.27 -6.37 -2.38
CA SER A 67 -12.78 -7.63 -1.86
C SER A 67 -14.21 -7.88 -2.29
N ALA A 68 -14.59 -9.16 -2.39
CA ALA A 68 -15.98 -9.54 -2.76
C ALA A 68 -17.01 -9.04 -1.74
N GLU A 69 -16.59 -8.89 -0.46
CA GLU A 69 -17.49 -8.47 0.62
C GLU A 69 -17.60 -6.95 0.75
N TYR A 70 -16.51 -6.20 0.49
CA TYR A 70 -16.45 -4.77 0.82
C TYR A 70 -15.86 -3.89 -0.29
N GLY A 71 -15.53 -4.47 -1.46
CA GLY A 71 -14.81 -3.77 -2.53
C GLY A 71 -15.49 -2.48 -2.98
N ASP A 72 -16.80 -2.48 -3.11
CA ASP A 72 -17.56 -1.28 -3.50
C ASP A 72 -17.36 -0.13 -2.49
N VAL A 73 -17.41 -0.44 -1.19
CA VAL A 73 -17.24 0.56 -0.13
C VAL A 73 -15.77 1.00 -0.03
N SER A 74 -14.85 0.04 -0.11
CA SER A 74 -13.41 0.34 -0.04
C SER A 74 -12.96 1.23 -1.19
N ASN A 75 -13.35 0.91 -2.42
CA ASN A 75 -13.01 1.67 -3.61
C ASN A 75 -13.64 3.08 -3.61
N CYS A 76 -14.91 3.22 -3.19
CA CYS A 76 -15.56 4.53 -3.07
C CYS A 76 -14.88 5.47 -2.07
N SER A 77 -14.07 4.95 -1.16
CA SER A 77 -13.26 5.80 -0.26
C SER A 77 -12.25 6.67 -1.01
N ALA A 78 -11.94 6.34 -2.26
CA ALA A 78 -11.04 7.09 -3.12
C ALA A 78 -11.74 8.04 -4.12
N ASP A 79 -13.07 8.12 -4.11
CA ASP A 79 -13.84 8.94 -5.07
C ASP A 79 -13.40 10.41 -5.06
N ASP A 80 -13.31 11.03 -3.88
CA ASP A 80 -12.89 12.42 -3.74
C ASP A 80 -11.43 12.63 -4.20
N LEU A 81 -10.57 11.65 -3.95
CA LEU A 81 -9.18 11.70 -4.37
C LEU A 81 -9.07 11.64 -5.90
N LEU A 82 -9.80 10.73 -6.54
CA LEU A 82 -9.84 10.63 -7.99
C LEU A 82 -10.43 11.90 -8.63
N ALA A 83 -11.53 12.41 -8.07
CA ALA A 83 -12.14 13.66 -8.52
C ALA A 83 -11.16 14.84 -8.46
N ASP A 84 -10.37 14.92 -7.39
CA ASP A 84 -9.35 15.97 -7.27
C ASP A 84 -8.19 15.77 -8.27
N PHE A 85 -7.75 14.55 -8.55
CA PHE A 85 -6.77 14.26 -9.62
C PHE A 85 -7.28 14.74 -10.98
N LEU A 86 -8.52 14.42 -11.33
CA LEU A 86 -9.13 14.81 -12.60
C LEU A 86 -9.27 16.35 -12.70
N SER A 87 -9.75 16.99 -11.64
CA SER A 87 -9.85 18.46 -11.59
C SER A 87 -8.50 19.16 -11.76
N LYS A 88 -7.42 18.61 -11.17
CA LYS A 88 -6.07 19.15 -11.34
C LYS A 88 -5.51 18.90 -12.74
N ALA A 89 -5.86 17.77 -13.34
CA ALA A 89 -5.51 17.46 -14.72
C ALA A 89 -6.16 18.45 -15.69
N ASP A 90 -7.46 18.71 -15.54
CA ASP A 90 -8.18 19.70 -16.35
C ASP A 90 -7.55 21.09 -16.22
N ALA A 91 -7.30 21.55 -14.99
CA ALA A 91 -6.66 22.84 -14.75
C ALA A 91 -5.23 22.93 -15.31
N ALA A 92 -4.49 21.83 -15.37
CA ALA A 92 -3.16 21.80 -15.98
C ALA A 92 -3.22 21.86 -17.50
N LEU A 93 -4.31 21.42 -18.10
CA LEU A 93 -4.54 21.44 -19.54
C LEU A 93 -5.14 22.73 -20.08
N GLU A 94 -5.55 23.66 -19.21
CA GLU A 94 -6.01 24.98 -19.61
C GLU A 94 -4.90 25.77 -20.32
N ASP A 95 -5.30 26.61 -21.28
CA ASP A 95 -4.36 27.48 -22.01
C ASP A 95 -3.71 28.49 -21.06
N GLY A 96 -2.38 28.60 -21.15
CA GLY A 96 -1.60 29.48 -20.28
C GLY A 96 -1.29 28.91 -18.90
N SER A 97 -1.70 27.69 -18.60
CA SER A 97 -1.31 27.01 -17.36
C SER A 97 0.22 26.88 -17.28
N ARG A 98 0.78 27.23 -16.12
CA ARG A 98 2.21 27.07 -15.78
C ARG A 98 2.47 25.89 -14.85
N ARG A 99 1.45 25.09 -14.59
CA ARG A 99 1.57 23.91 -13.72
C ARG A 99 2.38 22.83 -14.43
N ALA A 100 3.54 22.51 -13.87
CA ALA A 100 4.43 21.49 -14.41
C ALA A 100 4.18 20.13 -13.77
N ALA A 101 3.81 20.12 -12.49
CA ALA A 101 3.50 18.90 -11.73
C ALA A 101 2.54 19.21 -10.58
N ASP A 102 1.78 18.21 -10.18
CA ASP A 102 1.01 18.16 -8.94
C ASP A 102 1.38 16.85 -8.24
N LEU A 103 2.05 16.95 -7.11
CA LEU A 103 2.59 15.80 -6.40
C LEU A 103 1.82 15.59 -5.10
N ARG A 104 1.43 14.33 -4.86
CA ARG A 104 0.76 13.93 -3.63
C ARG A 104 1.54 12.81 -2.95
N PHE A 105 1.62 12.91 -1.66
CA PHE A 105 2.29 11.93 -0.82
C PHE A 105 1.26 11.34 0.14
N GLY A 106 1.28 10.02 0.30
CA GLY A 106 0.30 9.32 1.11
C GLY A 106 0.78 7.94 1.51
N HIS A 107 -0.16 7.08 1.81
CA HIS A 107 0.08 5.70 2.23
C HIS A 107 -0.49 4.73 1.19
N ASP A 108 -0.06 3.48 1.27
CA ASP A 108 -0.60 2.34 0.55
C ASP A 108 -2.12 2.23 0.68
N THR A 109 -2.66 2.49 1.89
CA THR A 109 -4.11 2.49 2.18
C THR A 109 -4.91 3.56 1.44
N GLY A 110 -4.28 4.56 0.87
CA GLY A 110 -4.91 5.51 -0.05
C GLY A 110 -4.73 5.13 -1.51
N LEU A 111 -3.58 4.53 -1.83
CA LEU A 111 -3.27 4.13 -3.21
C LEU A 111 -4.07 2.90 -3.65
N MET A 112 -4.21 1.89 -2.78
CA MET A 112 -4.94 0.65 -3.08
C MET A 112 -6.39 0.90 -3.51
N PRO A 113 -7.24 1.62 -2.73
CA PRO A 113 -8.60 1.89 -3.16
C PRO A 113 -8.68 2.75 -4.42
N LEU A 114 -7.76 3.69 -4.62
CA LEU A 114 -7.69 4.49 -5.85
C LEU A 114 -7.43 3.60 -7.08
N MET A 115 -6.48 2.68 -7.00
CA MET A 115 -6.17 1.77 -8.09
C MET A 115 -7.29 0.74 -8.31
N GLY A 116 -7.93 0.27 -7.25
CA GLY A 116 -9.12 -0.58 -7.32
C GLY A 116 -10.29 0.12 -8.02
N LEU A 117 -10.56 1.38 -7.66
CA LEU A 117 -11.59 2.21 -8.29
C LEU A 117 -11.30 2.44 -9.78
N MET A 118 -10.05 2.63 -10.15
CA MET A 118 -9.63 2.81 -11.54
C MET A 118 -9.53 1.50 -12.34
N GLY A 119 -9.67 0.37 -11.70
CA GLY A 119 -9.61 -0.95 -12.35
C GLY A 119 -8.21 -1.34 -12.84
N VAL A 120 -7.17 -1.01 -12.06
CA VAL A 120 -5.78 -1.22 -12.46
C VAL A 120 -5.29 -2.62 -12.08
N ASN A 121 -4.92 -3.42 -13.08
CA ASN A 121 -4.24 -4.72 -12.95
C ASN A 121 -4.85 -5.64 -11.87
N GLU A 122 -4.01 -6.25 -11.05
CA GLU A 122 -4.39 -7.17 -9.97
C GLU A 122 -5.27 -6.52 -8.90
N LEU A 123 -5.24 -5.18 -8.78
CA LEU A 123 -6.09 -4.43 -7.84
C LEU A 123 -7.55 -4.35 -8.29
N ALA A 124 -7.83 -4.62 -9.58
CA ALA A 124 -9.19 -4.76 -10.10
C ALA A 124 -9.79 -6.15 -9.85
N VAL A 125 -8.96 -7.16 -9.61
CA VAL A 125 -9.44 -8.53 -9.40
C VAL A 125 -10.11 -8.66 -8.04
N GLN A 126 -11.23 -9.37 -8.02
CA GLN A 126 -12.02 -9.55 -6.81
C GLN A 126 -11.81 -10.94 -6.21
N TYR A 127 -11.35 -10.96 -4.97
CA TYR A 127 -11.22 -12.18 -4.16
C TYR A 127 -12.06 -12.06 -2.88
N ASN A 128 -12.38 -13.19 -2.25
CA ASN A 128 -12.91 -13.16 -0.90
C ASN A 128 -11.84 -12.64 0.07
N MET A 129 -12.24 -11.89 1.09
CA MET A 129 -11.31 -11.37 2.10
C MET A 129 -10.56 -12.51 2.80
N VAL A 130 -11.28 -13.55 3.20
CA VAL A 130 -10.66 -14.71 3.85
C VAL A 130 -9.98 -15.57 2.79
N GLY A 131 -8.68 -15.79 2.95
CA GLY A 131 -7.86 -16.53 1.99
C GLY A 131 -7.28 -15.67 0.87
N ALA A 132 -7.48 -14.36 0.89
CA ALA A 132 -6.90 -13.45 -0.11
C ALA A 132 -5.38 -13.60 -0.21
N HIS A 133 -4.70 -13.94 0.89
CA HIS A 133 -3.26 -14.17 0.92
C HIS A 133 -2.77 -15.34 0.02
N GLU A 134 -3.65 -16.17 -0.49
CA GLU A 134 -3.30 -17.19 -1.49
C GLU A 134 -3.02 -16.59 -2.88
N HIS A 135 -3.48 -15.37 -3.12
CA HIS A 135 -3.45 -14.70 -4.43
C HIS A 135 -2.91 -13.28 -4.38
N TRP A 136 -2.88 -12.66 -3.22
CA TRP A 136 -2.60 -11.24 -3.08
C TRP A 136 -1.80 -10.94 -1.82
N PHE A 137 -0.72 -10.18 -2.01
CA PHE A 137 0.06 -9.60 -0.91
C PHE A 137 0.34 -8.13 -1.18
N THR A 138 0.25 -7.31 -0.13
CA THR A 138 0.52 -5.87 -0.21
C THR A 138 1.90 -5.58 -0.80
N TYR A 139 2.92 -6.32 -0.41
CA TYR A 139 4.30 -6.09 -0.84
C TYR A 139 4.54 -6.41 -2.33
N ASP A 140 3.69 -7.23 -2.95
CA ASP A 140 3.77 -7.52 -4.38
C ASP A 140 3.06 -6.42 -5.19
N VAL A 141 1.92 -5.95 -4.69
CA VAL A 141 1.04 -5.05 -5.42
C VAL A 141 1.34 -3.58 -5.12
N VAL A 142 1.59 -3.25 -3.85
CA VAL A 142 1.93 -1.89 -3.40
C VAL A 142 3.22 -1.94 -2.57
N PRO A 143 4.37 -2.26 -3.19
CA PRO A 143 5.66 -2.24 -2.50
C PRO A 143 6.03 -0.84 -1.99
N MET A 144 7.06 -0.75 -1.16
CA MET A 144 7.57 0.54 -0.69
C MET A 144 8.00 1.41 -1.88
N GLY A 145 7.60 2.69 -1.83
CA GLY A 145 7.83 3.62 -2.92
C GLY A 145 6.86 3.52 -4.09
N SER A 146 5.78 2.72 -3.94
CA SER A 146 4.74 2.64 -4.98
C SER A 146 4.22 4.01 -5.36
N ASN A 147 3.98 4.18 -6.65
CA ASN A 147 3.51 5.42 -7.19
C ASN A 147 2.53 5.20 -8.35
N PHE A 148 1.65 6.18 -8.52
CA PHE A 148 0.79 6.29 -9.68
C PHE A 148 1.06 7.61 -10.37
N GLN A 149 1.21 7.60 -11.68
CA GLN A 149 1.52 8.78 -12.47
C GLN A 149 0.52 8.92 -13.62
N MET A 150 0.02 10.15 -13.80
CA MET A 150 -0.71 10.57 -15.00
C MET A 150 0.14 11.62 -15.71
N ILE A 151 0.67 11.28 -16.87
CA ILE A 151 1.58 12.14 -17.64
C ILE A 151 0.86 12.63 -18.88
N PHE A 152 0.77 13.94 -19.05
CA PHE A 152 0.05 14.59 -20.13
C PHE A 152 1.03 15.13 -21.17
N TYR A 153 0.83 14.75 -22.41
CA TYR A 153 1.60 15.23 -23.56
C TYR A 153 0.66 16.03 -24.47
N ARG A 154 0.98 17.30 -24.74
CA ARG A 154 0.23 18.14 -25.67
C ARG A 154 1.07 18.39 -26.91
N ASN A 155 0.53 18.12 -28.09
CA ASN A 155 1.19 18.43 -29.36
C ASN A 155 0.88 19.89 -29.80
N LYS A 156 1.55 20.34 -30.87
CA LYS A 156 1.37 21.70 -31.43
C LYS A 156 -0.04 21.96 -31.97
N LYS A 157 -0.85 20.93 -32.19
CA LYS A 157 -2.23 21.02 -32.66
C LYS A 157 -3.25 21.05 -31.53
N GLY A 158 -2.79 21.01 -30.26
CA GLY A 158 -3.62 20.99 -29.08
C GLY A 158 -4.13 19.62 -28.67
N ASN A 159 -3.81 18.53 -29.39
CA ASN A 159 -4.20 17.19 -28.98
C ASN A 159 -3.43 16.77 -27.74
N VAL A 160 -4.11 16.15 -26.81
CA VAL A 160 -3.55 15.64 -25.54
C VAL A 160 -3.52 14.12 -25.58
N LEU A 161 -2.39 13.57 -25.19
CA LEU A 161 -2.19 12.16 -24.89
C LEU A 161 -1.94 12.05 -23.39
N VAL A 162 -2.62 11.11 -22.73
CA VAL A 162 -2.40 10.77 -21.33
C VAL A 162 -1.69 9.42 -21.29
N LYS A 163 -0.58 9.37 -20.57
CA LYS A 163 0.11 8.14 -20.22
C LYS A 163 -0.08 7.87 -18.74
N MET A 164 -0.56 6.68 -18.39
CA MET A 164 -0.70 6.26 -17.01
C MET A 164 0.36 5.23 -16.68
N LEU A 165 1.01 5.39 -15.53
CA LEU A 165 2.00 4.45 -15.03
C LEU A 165 1.63 4.07 -13.59
N TYR A 166 1.73 2.79 -13.30
CA TYR A 166 1.67 2.25 -11.94
C TYR A 166 3.00 1.54 -11.65
N ASN A 167 3.67 1.97 -10.58
CA ASN A 167 5.04 1.51 -10.28
C ASN A 167 5.95 1.58 -11.50
N GLU A 168 5.84 2.69 -12.27
CA GLU A 168 6.61 3.02 -13.48
C GLU A 168 6.37 2.10 -14.68
N GLN A 169 5.37 1.21 -14.59
CA GLN A 169 4.90 0.37 -15.69
C GLN A 169 3.62 0.93 -16.27
N GLU A 170 3.51 0.82 -17.63
CA GLU A 170 2.35 1.29 -18.40
C GLU A 170 1.22 0.27 -18.40
#